data_91fcbeac4044504913d40ecd4b1e5561
#
_entry.id   91fcbeac4044504913d40ecd4b1e5561
#
_cell.length_a   1.000
_cell.length_b   1.000
_cell.length_c   1.000
_cell.angle_alpha   90.00
_cell.angle_beta   90.00
_cell.angle_gamma   90.00
#
_symmetry.space_group_name_H-M   'P 1'
#
loop_
_entity.id
_entity.type
_entity.pdbx_description
1 polymer ?
#
loop_
_entity_poly.entity_id
_entity_poly.type
_entity_poly.pdbx_seq_one_letter_code
_entity_poly.pdbx_strand_id
1 'polypeptide(L)'
;MRSPMDLRVGNKYRIGRKIGAGSFGDIYLGTNLITGEEVAIKLESVKAKHPQLEYEAKVYKALSGGVGVPFVRWFGAECDYYAMVIDLLGPSLEDLFNFCNRKFTLKTVLLLADQMLSRIEYVHSKNFIHRDIKPDNFLMGIGKRGNQVNVIDFGLAKKYRDPRTHLHIPYRENKNLTGTARYASINTHLGVEQSRRDDLESLGYVLMYFCRGSLPWQGLKATTKKQKYDRIMEKKMTTPTELLCRGFPSEFAIYLNYTRSLRFDDKPDYSYLRKLFRDLFVREGYTYDYIFDWTVYKANEHEAKTKAPKDDGMKREQKIAEASKDPQQQQQQQLQPPQQQQQQPTQDAGFPTSSFRRANPTPYVAKP
;
A
#
# COMPACT_ATOMS: atom_id res chain seq x y z
N MET A 1 -30.32 -9.28 -4.21
CA MET A 1 -28.96 -8.92 -4.67
C MET A 1 -28.11 -10.17 -4.62
N ARG A 2 -27.57 -10.63 -5.73
CA ARG A 2 -26.62 -11.76 -5.72
C ARG A 2 -25.32 -11.28 -5.03
N SER A 3 -24.77 -12.14 -4.20
CA SER A 3 -23.47 -11.90 -3.57
C SER A 3 -22.40 -11.64 -4.67
N PRO A 4 -21.43 -10.74 -4.47
CA PRO A 4 -20.31 -10.57 -5.40
C PRO A 4 -19.57 -11.88 -5.71
N MET A 5 -19.68 -12.86 -4.83
CA MET A 5 -19.02 -14.18 -4.98
C MET A 5 -19.59 -15.07 -6.10
N ASP A 6 -20.77 -14.76 -6.61
CA ASP A 6 -21.37 -15.53 -7.72
C ASP A 6 -21.15 -14.84 -9.09
N LEU A 7 -20.45 -13.73 -9.11
CA LEU A 7 -20.23 -12.94 -10.31
C LEU A 7 -19.10 -13.50 -11.16
N ARG A 8 -19.36 -13.74 -12.43
CA ARG A 8 -18.35 -14.02 -13.45
C ARG A 8 -18.09 -12.77 -14.26
N VAL A 9 -16.85 -12.35 -14.29
CA VAL A 9 -16.44 -11.13 -14.97
C VAL A 9 -15.92 -11.46 -16.37
N GLY A 10 -16.47 -10.79 -17.39
CA GLY A 10 -16.10 -10.97 -18.78
C GLY A 10 -16.25 -12.41 -19.29
N ASN A 11 -17.15 -13.22 -18.71
CA ASN A 11 -17.32 -14.65 -18.97
C ASN A 11 -16.05 -15.51 -18.81
N LYS A 12 -14.98 -14.92 -18.33
CA LYS A 12 -13.63 -15.51 -18.32
C LYS A 12 -13.03 -15.62 -16.92
N TYR A 13 -13.46 -14.75 -16.02
CA TYR A 13 -12.87 -14.66 -14.68
C TYR A 13 -13.91 -14.92 -13.61
N ARG A 14 -13.55 -15.78 -12.65
CA ARG A 14 -14.34 -16.02 -11.44
C ARG A 14 -13.83 -15.14 -10.31
N ILE A 15 -14.74 -14.44 -9.64
CA ILE A 15 -14.42 -13.67 -8.44
C ILE A 15 -14.24 -14.61 -7.25
N GLY A 16 -13.17 -14.39 -6.51
CA GLY A 16 -12.86 -15.04 -5.25
C GLY A 16 -13.01 -14.12 -4.05
N ARG A 17 -12.14 -14.28 -3.06
CA ARG A 17 -12.13 -13.48 -1.83
C ARG A 17 -11.72 -12.04 -2.08
N LYS A 18 -12.21 -11.14 -1.23
CA LYS A 18 -11.74 -9.75 -1.19
C LYS A 18 -10.31 -9.70 -0.68
N ILE A 19 -9.44 -9.03 -1.40
CA ILE A 19 -8.01 -8.89 -1.07
C ILE A 19 -7.62 -7.47 -0.70
N GLY A 20 -8.49 -6.49 -0.96
CA GLY A 20 -8.21 -5.11 -0.62
C GLY A 20 -9.34 -4.16 -0.95
N ALA A 21 -9.06 -2.89 -0.76
CA ALA A 21 -9.92 -1.83 -1.21
C ALA A 21 -9.03 -0.71 -1.75
N GLY A 22 -9.30 -0.31 -2.99
CA GLY A 22 -8.69 0.84 -3.63
C GLY A 22 -9.40 2.14 -3.25
N SER A 23 -8.93 3.24 -3.85
CA SER A 23 -9.47 4.58 -3.60
C SER A 23 -10.96 4.69 -3.89
N PHE A 24 -11.48 3.93 -4.86
CA PHE A 24 -12.85 4.04 -5.36
C PHE A 24 -13.55 2.70 -5.55
N GLY A 25 -13.14 1.64 -4.88
CA GLY A 25 -13.78 0.35 -5.00
C GLY A 25 -13.06 -0.77 -4.27
N ASP A 26 -13.74 -1.90 -4.19
CA ASP A 26 -13.21 -3.11 -3.57
C ASP A 26 -12.43 -3.94 -4.58
N ILE A 27 -11.38 -4.60 -4.12
CA ILE A 27 -10.49 -5.43 -4.93
C ILE A 27 -10.64 -6.88 -4.48
N TYR A 28 -10.82 -7.76 -5.46
CA TYR A 28 -11.02 -9.20 -5.27
C TYR A 28 -9.95 -10.00 -6.00
N LEU A 29 -9.60 -11.14 -5.43
CA LEU A 29 -8.85 -12.16 -6.15
C LEU A 29 -9.77 -12.74 -7.24
N GLY A 30 -9.25 -12.87 -8.46
CA GLY A 30 -9.93 -13.51 -9.56
C GLY A 30 -9.13 -14.67 -10.13
N THR A 31 -9.81 -15.58 -10.79
CA THR A 31 -9.18 -16.71 -11.48
C THR A 31 -9.68 -16.78 -12.92
N ASN A 32 -8.75 -16.83 -13.88
CA ASN A 32 -9.08 -17.11 -15.26
C ASN A 32 -9.56 -18.55 -15.38
N LEU A 33 -10.81 -18.75 -15.79
CA LEU A 33 -11.44 -20.07 -15.85
C LEU A 33 -10.83 -21.01 -16.91
N ILE A 34 -10.11 -20.46 -17.89
CA ILE A 34 -9.47 -21.22 -18.97
C ILE A 34 -8.05 -21.62 -18.58
N THR A 35 -7.25 -20.65 -18.10
CA THR A 35 -5.81 -20.82 -17.83
C THR A 35 -5.49 -21.14 -16.36
N GLY A 36 -6.43 -20.92 -15.46
CA GLY A 36 -6.20 -21.02 -14.02
C GLY A 36 -5.36 -19.88 -13.44
N GLU A 37 -4.95 -18.92 -14.26
CA GLU A 37 -4.14 -17.79 -13.81
C GLU A 37 -4.91 -16.89 -12.87
N GLU A 38 -4.26 -16.46 -11.80
CA GLU A 38 -4.83 -15.53 -10.84
C GLU A 38 -4.66 -14.07 -11.30
N VAL A 39 -5.67 -13.27 -11.05
CA VAL A 39 -5.75 -11.85 -11.37
C VAL A 39 -6.33 -11.07 -10.21
N ALA A 40 -6.25 -9.75 -10.27
CA ALA A 40 -6.98 -8.86 -9.37
C ALA A 40 -8.17 -8.25 -10.12
N ILE A 41 -9.31 -8.15 -9.46
CA ILE A 41 -10.53 -7.58 -10.01
C ILE A 41 -11.00 -6.44 -9.12
N LYS A 42 -11.04 -5.23 -9.67
CA LYS A 42 -11.59 -4.06 -8.99
C LYS A 42 -13.01 -3.83 -9.44
N LEU A 43 -13.92 -3.68 -8.49
CA LEU A 43 -15.34 -3.44 -8.73
C LEU A 43 -15.74 -2.03 -8.28
N GLU A 44 -16.56 -1.38 -9.09
CA GLU A 44 -17.21 -0.11 -8.77
C GLU A 44 -18.69 -0.23 -9.07
N SER A 45 -19.55 0.19 -8.15
CA SER A 45 -21.00 0.20 -8.38
C SER A 45 -21.36 1.11 -9.55
N VAL A 46 -22.25 0.66 -10.44
CA VAL A 46 -22.79 1.51 -11.53
C VAL A 46 -23.55 2.73 -10.99
N LYS A 47 -23.98 2.68 -9.72
CA LYS A 47 -24.67 3.76 -9.01
C LYS A 47 -23.72 4.68 -8.24
N ALA A 48 -22.42 4.52 -8.38
CA ALA A 48 -21.44 5.39 -7.72
C ALA A 48 -21.69 6.86 -8.10
N LYS A 49 -21.70 7.73 -7.11
CA LYS A 49 -21.92 9.17 -7.34
C LYS A 49 -20.81 9.82 -8.16
N HIS A 50 -19.59 9.32 -8.01
CA HIS A 50 -18.40 9.82 -8.67
C HIS A 50 -17.64 8.63 -9.28
N PRO A 51 -18.05 8.17 -10.48
CA PRO A 51 -17.43 7.03 -11.13
C PRO A 51 -15.98 7.36 -11.54
N GLN A 52 -15.06 6.44 -11.23
CA GLN A 52 -13.63 6.61 -11.46
C GLN A 52 -12.99 5.43 -12.20
N LEU A 53 -13.61 4.24 -12.16
CA LEU A 53 -12.94 3.01 -12.61
C LEU A 53 -12.67 3.01 -14.11
N GLU A 54 -13.61 3.52 -14.92
CA GLU A 54 -13.40 3.63 -16.37
C GLU A 54 -12.24 4.56 -16.71
N TYR A 55 -12.15 5.70 -16.03
CA TYR A 55 -11.03 6.63 -16.16
C TYR A 55 -9.72 6.00 -15.76
N GLU A 56 -9.69 5.31 -14.62
CA GLU A 56 -8.50 4.58 -14.14
C GLU A 56 -8.04 3.54 -15.17
N ALA A 57 -8.98 2.77 -15.74
CA ALA A 57 -8.67 1.79 -16.79
C ALA A 57 -8.05 2.45 -18.03
N LYS A 58 -8.54 3.62 -18.43
CA LYS A 58 -7.98 4.39 -19.55
C LYS A 58 -6.56 4.87 -19.26
N VAL A 59 -6.27 5.30 -18.03
CA VAL A 59 -4.92 5.70 -17.62
C VAL A 59 -3.98 4.49 -17.66
N TYR A 60 -4.36 3.36 -17.09
CA TYR A 60 -3.57 2.13 -17.19
C TYR A 60 -3.28 1.74 -18.63
N LYS A 61 -4.26 1.87 -19.53
CA LYS A 61 -4.08 1.58 -20.94
C LYS A 61 -3.05 2.51 -21.59
N ALA A 62 -3.08 3.79 -21.24
CA ALA A 62 -2.09 4.76 -21.72
C ALA A 62 -0.67 4.47 -21.19
N LEU A 63 -0.55 3.86 -20.01
CA LEU A 63 0.71 3.48 -19.39
C LEU A 63 1.16 2.06 -19.75
N SER A 64 0.38 1.34 -20.53
CA SER A 64 0.61 -0.07 -20.87
C SER A 64 2.00 -0.28 -21.49
N GLY A 65 2.65 -1.38 -21.08
CA GLY A 65 3.98 -1.75 -21.56
C GLY A 65 5.13 -1.16 -20.74
N GLY A 66 4.86 -0.26 -19.79
CA GLY A 66 5.89 0.27 -18.90
C GLY A 66 6.31 -0.72 -17.84
N VAL A 67 7.60 -0.71 -17.51
CA VAL A 67 8.14 -1.49 -16.39
C VAL A 67 7.47 -1.05 -15.09
N GLY A 68 6.96 -2.01 -14.33
CA GLY A 68 6.33 -1.71 -13.04
C GLY A 68 4.97 -1.04 -13.12
N VAL A 69 4.28 -1.22 -14.23
CA VAL A 69 2.86 -0.84 -14.38
C VAL A 69 2.07 -2.12 -14.69
N PRO A 70 1.09 -2.50 -13.87
CA PRO A 70 0.28 -3.69 -14.13
C PRO A 70 -0.55 -3.51 -15.40
N PHE A 71 -0.80 -4.61 -16.08
CA PHE A 71 -1.56 -4.64 -17.32
C PHE A 71 -3.05 -4.83 -17.03
N VAL A 72 -3.91 -4.00 -17.62
CA VAL A 72 -5.36 -4.18 -17.59
C VAL A 72 -5.74 -5.22 -18.65
N ARG A 73 -6.32 -6.31 -18.21
CA ARG A 73 -6.70 -7.46 -19.04
C ARG A 73 -8.09 -7.34 -19.62
N TRP A 74 -8.98 -6.73 -18.88
CA TRP A 74 -10.37 -6.52 -19.29
C TRP A 74 -11.00 -5.39 -18.48
N PHE A 75 -11.89 -4.64 -19.10
CA PHE A 75 -12.77 -3.67 -18.45
C PHE A 75 -14.16 -3.74 -19.07
N GLY A 76 -15.19 -3.68 -18.24
CA GLY A 76 -16.57 -3.63 -18.72
C GLY A 76 -17.61 -3.66 -17.59
N ALA A 77 -18.85 -3.63 -18.00
CA ALA A 77 -19.98 -3.73 -17.10
C ALA A 77 -20.36 -5.20 -16.84
N GLU A 78 -20.61 -5.51 -15.58
CA GLU A 78 -21.13 -6.81 -15.13
C GLU A 78 -22.20 -6.60 -14.08
N CYS A 79 -23.47 -6.87 -14.46
CA CYS A 79 -24.62 -6.64 -13.59
C CYS A 79 -24.65 -5.21 -13.03
N ASP A 80 -24.57 -5.07 -11.72
CA ASP A 80 -24.62 -3.78 -11.01
C ASP A 80 -23.25 -3.12 -10.84
N TYR A 81 -22.19 -3.65 -11.49
CA TYR A 81 -20.81 -3.21 -11.32
C TYR A 81 -20.13 -2.92 -12.64
N TYR A 82 -19.22 -1.96 -12.62
CA TYR A 82 -18.08 -1.93 -13.53
C TYR A 82 -16.95 -2.74 -12.92
N ALA A 83 -16.26 -3.52 -13.75
CA ALA A 83 -15.15 -4.36 -13.33
C ALA A 83 -13.91 -4.08 -14.18
N MET A 84 -12.77 -3.99 -13.51
CA MET A 84 -11.45 -3.91 -14.14
C MET A 84 -10.63 -5.11 -13.69
N VAL A 85 -10.20 -5.92 -14.65
CA VAL A 85 -9.32 -7.06 -14.42
C VAL A 85 -7.90 -6.65 -14.72
N ILE A 86 -7.02 -6.82 -13.75
CA ILE A 86 -5.65 -6.33 -13.79
C ILE A 86 -4.70 -7.42 -13.25
N ASP A 87 -3.43 -7.33 -13.60
CA ASP A 87 -2.40 -8.23 -13.07
C ASP A 87 -2.48 -8.32 -11.54
N LEU A 88 -2.39 -9.53 -11.02
CA LEU A 88 -2.22 -9.75 -9.59
C LEU A 88 -0.79 -9.40 -9.21
N LEU A 89 -0.65 -8.57 -8.19
CA LEU A 89 0.63 -8.15 -7.63
C LEU A 89 0.79 -8.67 -6.19
N GLY A 90 1.98 -8.50 -5.66
CA GLY A 90 2.33 -8.87 -4.30
C GLY A 90 1.93 -7.80 -3.28
N PRO A 91 2.52 -7.84 -2.07
CA PRO A 91 2.21 -6.91 -1.00
C PRO A 91 2.61 -5.48 -1.34
N SER A 92 1.89 -4.52 -0.76
CA SER A 92 2.25 -3.10 -0.82
C SER A 92 3.47 -2.79 0.05
N LEU A 93 4.13 -1.67 -0.23
CA LEU A 93 5.24 -1.21 0.62
C LEU A 93 4.77 -0.89 2.04
N GLU A 94 3.53 -0.47 2.23
CA GLU A 94 2.95 -0.30 3.58
C GLU A 94 2.80 -1.65 4.30
N ASP A 95 2.31 -2.69 3.61
CA ASP A 95 2.23 -4.05 4.16
C ASP A 95 3.61 -4.56 4.58
N LEU A 96 4.61 -4.38 3.72
CA LEU A 96 6.00 -4.80 3.98
C LEU A 96 6.66 -3.99 5.08
N PHE A 97 6.35 -2.70 5.15
CA PHE A 97 6.81 -1.84 6.24
C PHE A 97 6.28 -2.32 7.60
N ASN A 98 4.99 -2.61 7.67
CA ASN A 98 4.39 -3.20 8.87
C ASN A 98 4.97 -4.59 9.19
N PHE A 99 5.21 -5.41 8.18
CA PHE A 99 5.86 -6.72 8.35
C PHE A 99 7.27 -6.61 8.93
N CYS A 100 8.00 -5.54 8.59
CA CYS A 100 9.33 -5.24 9.10
C CYS A 100 9.31 -4.36 10.37
N ASN A 101 8.24 -4.39 11.14
CA ASN A 101 8.07 -3.64 12.38
C ASN A 101 8.19 -2.10 12.18
N ARG A 102 7.75 -1.61 11.03
CA ARG A 102 7.77 -0.18 10.68
C ARG A 102 9.15 0.44 10.73
N LYS A 103 10.13 -0.31 10.26
CA LYS A 103 11.53 0.14 10.14
C LYS A 103 12.18 -0.53 8.94
N PHE A 104 12.65 0.28 8.02
CA PHE A 104 13.49 -0.15 6.91
C PHE A 104 14.93 0.30 7.12
N THR A 105 15.87 -0.58 6.78
CA THR A 105 17.29 -0.18 6.70
C THR A 105 17.50 0.81 5.57
N LEU A 106 18.58 1.58 5.68
CA LEU A 106 18.97 2.53 4.62
C LEU A 106 19.12 1.82 3.27
N LYS A 107 19.70 0.63 3.24
CA LYS A 107 19.83 -0.17 2.02
C LYS A 107 18.48 -0.39 1.34
N THR A 108 17.49 -0.85 2.08
CA THR A 108 16.14 -1.09 1.55
C THR A 108 15.50 0.21 1.05
N VAL A 109 15.60 1.30 1.81
CA VAL A 109 15.08 2.60 1.39
C VAL A 109 15.71 3.06 0.08
N LEU A 110 17.01 2.91 -0.09
CA LEU A 110 17.72 3.31 -1.31
C LEU A 110 17.41 2.43 -2.51
N LEU A 111 17.26 1.11 -2.30
CA LEU A 111 16.81 0.20 -3.36
C LEU A 111 15.40 0.57 -3.85
N LEU A 112 14.51 0.93 -2.94
CA LEU A 112 13.15 1.36 -3.26
C LEU A 112 13.14 2.73 -3.95
N ALA A 113 13.91 3.69 -3.46
CA ALA A 113 13.97 5.04 -4.01
C ALA A 113 14.34 5.05 -5.50
N ASP A 114 15.30 4.24 -5.90
CA ASP A 114 15.72 4.12 -7.30
C ASP A 114 14.58 3.68 -8.20
N GLN A 115 13.86 2.64 -7.80
CA GLN A 115 12.72 2.13 -8.57
C GLN A 115 11.51 3.08 -8.53
N MET A 116 11.20 3.64 -7.37
CA MET A 116 10.05 4.55 -7.22
C MET A 116 10.22 5.81 -8.05
N LEU A 117 11.43 6.38 -8.09
CA LEU A 117 11.76 7.51 -8.97
C LEU A 117 11.55 7.15 -10.45
N SER A 118 12.00 5.97 -10.86
CA SER A 118 11.84 5.51 -12.24
C SER A 118 10.36 5.28 -12.61
N ARG A 119 9.54 4.81 -11.68
CA ARG A 119 8.09 4.64 -11.90
C ARG A 119 7.38 5.97 -12.07
N ILE A 120 7.71 6.94 -11.23
CA ILE A 120 7.14 8.29 -11.30
C ILE A 120 7.56 8.98 -12.60
N GLU A 121 8.83 8.89 -12.96
CA GLU A 121 9.33 9.41 -14.24
C GLU A 121 8.58 8.83 -15.43
N TYR A 122 8.36 7.52 -15.44
CA TYR A 122 7.60 6.86 -16.50
C TYR A 122 6.18 7.39 -16.61
N VAL A 123 5.46 7.52 -15.50
CA VAL A 123 4.11 8.09 -15.46
C VAL A 123 4.11 9.51 -16.05
N HIS A 124 5.04 10.34 -15.63
CA HIS A 124 5.19 11.72 -16.13
C HIS A 124 5.54 11.74 -17.62
N SER A 125 6.35 10.80 -18.10
CA SER A 125 6.70 10.69 -19.52
C SER A 125 5.51 10.37 -20.42
N LYS A 126 4.46 9.80 -19.84
CA LYS A 126 3.18 9.49 -20.51
C LYS A 126 2.10 10.58 -20.30
N ASN A 127 2.51 11.76 -19.88
CA ASN A 127 1.70 12.97 -19.73
C ASN A 127 0.76 13.00 -18.52
N PHE A 128 0.96 12.11 -17.55
CA PHE A 128 0.17 12.05 -16.34
C PHE A 128 1.00 12.43 -15.11
N ILE A 129 0.33 12.98 -14.11
CA ILE A 129 0.77 13.03 -12.73
C ILE A 129 -0.11 12.09 -11.92
N HIS A 130 0.46 11.43 -10.91
CA HIS A 130 -0.23 10.43 -10.11
C HIS A 130 -1.18 11.04 -9.08
N ARG A 131 -0.71 12.03 -8.34
CA ARG A 131 -1.41 12.81 -7.30
C ARG A 131 -1.77 12.07 -6.01
N ASP A 132 -1.35 10.83 -5.86
CA ASP A 132 -1.52 10.07 -4.60
C ASP A 132 -0.33 9.14 -4.34
N ILE A 133 0.86 9.70 -4.39
CA ILE A 133 2.10 8.97 -4.07
C ILE A 133 2.13 8.67 -2.58
N LYS A 134 2.08 7.38 -2.26
CA LYS A 134 2.11 6.84 -0.90
C LYS A 134 2.53 5.37 -0.90
N PRO A 135 2.98 4.81 0.23
CA PRO A 135 3.45 3.43 0.29
C PRO A 135 2.41 2.39 -0.15
N ASP A 136 1.12 2.64 0.11
CA ASP A 136 0.02 1.74 -0.29
C ASP A 136 -0.12 1.59 -1.80
N ASN A 137 0.34 2.55 -2.58
CA ASN A 137 0.21 2.60 -4.04
C ASN A 137 1.45 2.09 -4.78
N PHE A 138 2.36 1.45 -4.05
CA PHE A 138 3.48 0.72 -4.62
C PHE A 138 3.45 -0.72 -4.13
N LEU A 139 3.32 -1.66 -5.07
CA LEU A 139 3.24 -3.10 -4.80
C LEU A 139 4.44 -3.81 -5.42
N MET A 140 5.01 -4.75 -4.66
CA MET A 140 6.01 -5.64 -5.23
C MET A 140 5.35 -6.59 -6.23
N GLY A 141 6.10 -7.07 -7.22
CA GLY A 141 5.64 -8.12 -8.10
C GLY A 141 5.58 -9.48 -7.41
N ILE A 142 5.19 -10.49 -8.14
CA ILE A 142 5.13 -11.89 -7.70
C ILE A 142 6.06 -12.77 -8.52
N GLY A 143 6.51 -13.89 -7.95
CA GLY A 143 7.36 -14.86 -8.61
C GLY A 143 8.67 -14.25 -9.11
N LYS A 144 8.96 -14.40 -10.39
CA LYS A 144 10.19 -13.89 -11.03
C LYS A 144 10.32 -12.36 -10.98
N ARG A 145 9.21 -11.63 -10.78
CA ARG A 145 9.16 -10.17 -10.68
C ARG A 145 9.02 -9.69 -9.23
N GLY A 146 9.30 -10.56 -8.27
CA GLY A 146 9.19 -10.24 -6.84
C GLY A 146 10.09 -9.10 -6.36
N ASN A 147 11.12 -8.75 -7.11
CA ASN A 147 12.04 -7.64 -6.82
C ASN A 147 11.63 -6.32 -7.49
N GLN A 148 10.58 -6.34 -8.30
CA GLN A 148 10.13 -5.19 -9.07
C GLN A 148 9.07 -4.41 -8.29
N VAL A 149 9.28 -3.11 -8.11
CA VAL A 149 8.27 -2.20 -7.58
C VAL A 149 7.31 -1.80 -8.69
N ASN A 150 6.01 -1.96 -8.44
CA ASN A 150 4.94 -1.54 -9.35
C ASN A 150 4.20 -0.35 -8.75
N VAL A 151 3.81 0.59 -9.59
CA VAL A 151 2.94 1.71 -9.21
C VAL A 151 1.50 1.40 -9.61
N ILE A 152 0.57 1.65 -8.71
CA ILE A 152 -0.85 1.35 -8.89
C ILE A 152 -1.72 2.55 -8.51
N ASP A 153 -3.03 2.40 -8.73
CA ASP A 153 -4.09 3.32 -8.34
C ASP A 153 -3.99 4.70 -9.01
N PHE A 154 -4.45 4.76 -10.24
CA PHE A 154 -4.49 5.97 -11.06
C PHE A 154 -5.86 6.68 -11.06
N GLY A 155 -6.72 6.35 -10.10
CA GLY A 155 -8.04 6.97 -10.00
C GLY A 155 -8.02 8.48 -9.74
N LEU A 156 -6.93 9.00 -9.18
CA LEU A 156 -6.70 10.43 -8.97
C LEU A 156 -5.71 11.04 -9.98
N ALA A 157 -5.17 10.25 -10.90
CA ALA A 157 -4.22 10.74 -11.89
C ALA A 157 -4.84 11.81 -12.80
N LYS A 158 -4.00 12.68 -13.32
CA LYS A 158 -4.41 13.78 -14.20
C LYS A 158 -3.39 14.01 -15.29
N LYS A 159 -3.83 14.32 -16.51
CA LYS A 159 -2.94 14.87 -17.53
C LYS A 159 -2.42 16.23 -17.09
N TYR A 160 -1.11 16.41 -17.10
CA TYR A 160 -0.47 17.68 -16.75
C TYR A 160 0.03 18.46 -17.97
N ARG A 161 0.01 17.84 -19.14
CA ARG A 161 0.37 18.47 -20.41
C ARG A 161 -0.40 17.86 -21.57
N ASP A 162 -0.54 18.62 -22.64
CA ASP A 162 -1.13 18.11 -23.88
C ASP A 162 -0.21 17.02 -24.49
N PRO A 163 -0.75 15.85 -24.88
CA PRO A 163 0.06 14.75 -25.40
C PRO A 163 0.82 15.07 -26.70
N ARG A 164 0.31 15.99 -27.51
CA ARG A 164 0.90 16.35 -28.81
C ARG A 164 1.83 17.56 -28.72
N THR A 165 1.36 18.62 -28.07
CA THR A 165 2.10 19.89 -27.99
C THR A 165 3.02 19.99 -26.80
N HIS A 166 2.81 19.15 -25.78
CA HIS A 166 3.44 19.22 -24.47
C HIS A 166 3.22 20.56 -23.76
N LEU A 167 2.15 21.27 -24.14
CA LEU A 167 1.73 22.46 -23.40
C LEU A 167 1.25 22.06 -22.02
N HIS A 168 1.90 22.61 -21.01
CA HIS A 168 1.58 22.34 -19.60
C HIS A 168 0.22 22.93 -19.22
N ILE A 169 -0.51 22.26 -18.31
CA ILE A 169 -1.74 22.81 -17.73
C ILE A 169 -1.45 24.16 -17.07
N PRO A 170 -2.43 25.08 -17.05
CA PRO A 170 -2.24 26.39 -16.44
C PRO A 170 -2.13 26.29 -14.91
N TYR A 171 -1.36 27.21 -14.33
CA TYR A 171 -1.30 27.42 -12.88
C TYR A 171 -2.68 27.87 -12.36
N ARG A 172 -3.14 27.24 -11.31
CA ARG A 172 -4.40 27.57 -10.61
C ARG A 172 -4.23 27.45 -9.11
N GLU A 173 -5.01 28.23 -8.40
CA GLU A 173 -5.11 28.20 -6.93
C GLU A 173 -6.53 27.82 -6.49
N ASN A 174 -6.75 27.79 -5.18
CA ASN A 174 -8.04 27.47 -4.57
C ASN A 174 -8.55 26.06 -4.90
N LYS A 175 -7.63 25.12 -5.06
CA LYS A 175 -7.94 23.71 -5.23
C LYS A 175 -8.15 23.03 -3.89
N ASN A 176 -9.09 22.09 -3.84
CA ASN A 176 -9.23 21.18 -2.72
C ASN A 176 -8.05 20.21 -2.69
N LEU A 177 -7.69 19.77 -1.47
CA LEU A 177 -6.64 18.78 -1.32
C LEU A 177 -7.04 17.47 -1.99
N THR A 178 -6.28 17.06 -2.98
CA THR A 178 -6.39 15.76 -3.64
C THR A 178 -5.23 14.88 -3.18
N GLY A 179 -5.51 13.62 -2.87
CA GLY A 179 -4.54 12.66 -2.38
C GLY A 179 -4.62 12.46 -0.87
N THR A 180 -3.54 12.01 -0.28
CA THR A 180 -3.45 11.66 1.14
C THR A 180 -2.67 12.73 1.88
N ALA A 181 -3.30 13.37 2.85
CA ALA A 181 -2.74 14.55 3.55
C ALA A 181 -1.35 14.30 4.14
N ARG A 182 -1.10 13.10 4.67
CA ARG A 182 0.20 12.74 5.26
C ARG A 182 1.36 12.96 4.30
N TYR A 183 1.19 12.66 3.02
CA TYR A 183 2.23 12.69 1.99
C TYR A 183 2.08 13.84 0.99
N ALA A 184 0.99 14.59 1.06
CA ALA A 184 0.74 15.70 0.14
C ALA A 184 1.83 16.78 0.24
N SER A 185 2.19 17.36 -0.90
CA SER A 185 3.14 18.50 -0.92
C SER A 185 2.57 19.71 -0.19
N ILE A 186 3.44 20.59 0.25
CA ILE A 186 3.03 21.86 0.89
C ILE A 186 2.15 22.67 -0.07
N ASN A 187 2.51 22.76 -1.34
CA ASN A 187 1.71 23.49 -2.33
C ASN A 187 0.32 22.88 -2.51
N THR A 188 0.18 21.56 -2.42
CA THR A 188 -1.13 20.90 -2.44
C THR A 188 -1.99 21.32 -1.25
N HIS A 189 -1.42 21.40 -0.05
CA HIS A 189 -2.12 21.96 1.12
C HIS A 189 -2.55 23.40 0.95
N LEU A 190 -1.72 24.21 0.27
CA LEU A 190 -2.00 25.62 -0.01
C LEU A 190 -3.05 25.84 -1.12
N GLY A 191 -3.54 24.76 -1.72
CA GLY A 191 -4.56 24.83 -2.75
C GLY A 191 -4.03 25.11 -4.17
N VAL A 192 -2.74 24.94 -4.39
CA VAL A 192 -2.11 25.06 -5.71
C VAL A 192 -2.36 23.81 -6.52
N GLU A 193 -2.68 23.97 -7.82
CA GLU A 193 -2.78 22.87 -8.76
C GLU A 193 -1.52 22.00 -8.74
N GLN A 194 -1.70 20.69 -8.70
CA GLN A 194 -0.57 19.77 -8.69
C GLN A 194 0.11 19.66 -10.05
N SER A 195 1.42 19.43 -10.02
CA SER A 195 2.27 19.14 -11.15
C SER A 195 3.31 18.08 -10.82
N ARG A 196 4.27 17.84 -11.70
CA ARG A 196 5.31 16.81 -11.50
C ARG A 196 6.08 16.95 -10.19
N ARG A 197 6.38 18.18 -9.78
CA ARG A 197 7.11 18.48 -8.55
C ARG A 197 6.42 17.93 -7.29
N ASP A 198 5.10 17.91 -7.31
CA ASP A 198 4.30 17.50 -6.14
C ASP A 198 4.36 15.98 -5.92
N ASP A 199 4.35 15.18 -6.99
CA ASP A 199 4.58 13.74 -6.89
C ASP A 199 5.96 13.43 -6.29
N LEU A 200 6.98 14.19 -6.68
CA LEU A 200 8.35 14.00 -6.17
C LEU A 200 8.51 14.45 -4.72
N GLU A 201 7.86 15.53 -4.31
CA GLU A 201 7.85 15.96 -2.91
C GLU A 201 7.17 14.90 -2.04
N SER A 202 6.05 14.34 -2.49
CA SER A 202 5.36 13.23 -1.82
C SER A 202 6.27 12.02 -1.66
N LEU A 203 7.04 11.67 -2.69
CA LEU A 203 8.03 10.59 -2.58
C LEU A 203 9.07 10.89 -1.50
N GLY A 204 9.53 12.12 -1.39
CA GLY A 204 10.46 12.53 -0.33
C GLY A 204 9.91 12.26 1.07
N TYR A 205 8.64 12.55 1.31
CA TYR A 205 7.98 12.23 2.58
C TYR A 205 7.82 10.73 2.79
N VAL A 206 7.53 9.98 1.76
CA VAL A 206 7.48 8.50 1.83
C VAL A 206 8.84 7.93 2.23
N LEU A 207 9.93 8.40 1.63
CA LEU A 207 11.28 7.94 1.96
C LEU A 207 11.65 8.27 3.42
N MET A 208 11.32 9.47 3.88
CA MET A 208 11.54 9.84 5.28
C MET A 208 10.65 9.04 6.25
N TYR A 209 9.43 8.75 5.87
CA TYR A 209 8.55 7.87 6.62
C TYR A 209 9.17 6.48 6.80
N PHE A 210 9.75 5.90 5.76
CA PHE A 210 10.45 4.63 5.83
C PHE A 210 11.72 4.68 6.70
N CYS A 211 12.47 5.78 6.63
CA CYS A 211 13.65 5.95 7.45
C CYS A 211 13.32 6.14 8.93
N ARG A 212 12.32 6.97 9.24
CA ARG A 212 12.00 7.41 10.60
C ARG A 212 11.02 6.49 11.34
N GLY A 213 10.18 5.75 10.60
CA GLY A 213 9.05 5.00 11.16
C GLY A 213 7.75 5.79 11.23
N SER A 214 7.84 7.10 11.30
CA SER A 214 6.71 8.03 11.33
C SER A 214 7.14 9.42 10.85
N LEU A 215 6.14 10.28 10.56
CA LEU A 215 6.36 11.67 10.22
C LEU A 215 5.87 12.57 11.34
N PRO A 216 6.47 13.78 11.53
CA PRO A 216 6.12 14.68 12.65
C PRO A 216 4.65 15.13 12.68
N TRP A 217 3.98 15.09 11.56
CA TRP A 217 2.57 15.50 11.39
C TRP A 217 1.59 14.33 11.46
N GLN A 218 2.01 13.14 11.91
CA GLN A 218 1.12 12.03 12.20
C GLN A 218 0.53 12.16 13.60
N GLY A 219 -0.72 11.68 13.75
CA GLY A 219 -1.36 11.60 15.05
C GLY A 219 -1.78 12.95 15.66
N LEU A 220 -1.81 14.01 14.87
CA LEU A 220 -2.26 15.32 15.34
C LEU A 220 -3.76 15.29 15.65
N LYS A 221 -4.13 15.79 16.81
CA LYS A 221 -5.52 15.85 17.27
C LYS A 221 -6.24 17.04 16.64
N ALA A 222 -7.44 16.79 16.14
CA ALA A 222 -8.32 17.81 15.60
C ALA A 222 -9.77 17.35 15.70
N THR A 223 -10.71 18.29 15.84
CA THR A 223 -12.15 18.01 15.95
C THR A 223 -12.79 17.85 14.58
N THR A 224 -12.31 18.56 13.56
CA THR A 224 -12.80 18.49 12.19
C THR A 224 -11.71 18.08 11.21
N LYS A 225 -12.12 17.55 10.04
CA LYS A 225 -11.20 17.20 8.96
C LYS A 225 -10.40 18.42 8.48
N LYS A 226 -11.06 19.57 8.35
CA LYS A 226 -10.40 20.82 7.96
C LYS A 226 -9.32 21.23 8.94
N GLN A 227 -9.63 21.23 10.24
CA GLN A 227 -8.66 21.51 11.29
C GLN A 227 -7.48 20.54 11.26
N LYS A 228 -7.74 19.26 11.03
CA LYS A 228 -6.69 18.26 10.91
C LYS A 228 -5.75 18.56 9.74
N TYR A 229 -6.30 18.91 8.60
CA TYR A 229 -5.50 19.26 7.43
C TYR A 229 -4.71 20.55 7.64
N ASP A 230 -5.32 21.54 8.25
CA ASP A 230 -4.63 22.80 8.59
C ASP A 230 -3.45 22.56 9.55
N ARG A 231 -3.61 21.71 10.54
CA ARG A 231 -2.54 21.34 11.47
C ARG A 231 -1.42 20.54 10.80
N ILE A 232 -1.75 19.62 9.90
CA ILE A 232 -0.76 18.87 9.13
C ILE A 232 0.04 19.84 8.26
N MET A 233 -0.63 20.73 7.55
CA MET A 233 0.00 21.78 6.73
C MET A 233 0.95 22.64 7.54
N GLU A 234 0.47 23.18 8.67
CA GLU A 234 1.27 24.01 9.57
C GLU A 234 2.52 23.27 10.05
N LYS A 235 2.37 22.01 10.47
CA LYS A 235 3.49 21.21 10.94
C LYS A 235 4.52 20.95 9.82
N LYS A 236 4.08 20.70 8.58
CA LYS A 236 4.98 20.58 7.43
C LYS A 236 5.72 21.88 7.16
N MET A 237 5.04 23.00 7.17
CA MET A 237 5.64 24.30 6.88
C MET A 237 6.62 24.74 7.97
N THR A 238 6.38 24.37 9.20
CA THR A 238 7.22 24.74 10.36
C THR A 238 8.29 23.72 10.72
N THR A 239 8.36 22.60 10.00
CA THR A 239 9.41 21.59 10.16
C THR A 239 10.43 21.75 9.03
N PRO A 240 11.60 22.34 9.27
CA PRO A 240 12.66 22.46 8.27
C PRO A 240 13.10 21.08 7.77
N THR A 241 13.52 20.99 6.52
CA THR A 241 14.00 19.73 5.92
C THR A 241 15.17 19.13 6.70
N GLU A 242 16.06 19.96 7.20
CA GLU A 242 17.21 19.54 8.02
C GLU A 242 16.79 18.92 9.34
N LEU A 243 15.71 19.41 9.94
CA LEU A 243 15.12 18.83 11.15
C LEU A 243 14.39 17.52 10.85
N LEU A 244 13.60 17.49 9.80
CA LEU A 244 12.89 16.29 9.35
C LEU A 244 13.86 15.13 9.07
N CYS A 245 14.99 15.44 8.45
CA CYS A 245 16.00 14.47 8.01
C CYS A 245 17.16 14.29 8.99
N ARG A 246 17.08 14.87 10.18
CA ARG A 246 18.14 14.79 11.20
C ARG A 246 18.44 13.33 11.57
N GLY A 247 19.73 12.98 11.56
CA GLY A 247 20.19 11.63 11.87
C GLY A 247 20.20 10.68 10.66
N PHE A 248 19.80 11.18 9.49
CA PHE A 248 19.86 10.45 8.22
C PHE A 248 20.80 11.15 7.23
N PRO A 249 21.25 10.44 6.19
CA PRO A 249 22.14 11.04 5.19
C PRO A 249 21.58 12.33 4.60
N SER A 250 22.46 13.30 4.35
CA SER A 250 22.10 14.64 3.86
C SER A 250 21.38 14.62 2.51
N GLU A 251 21.52 13.56 1.76
CA GLU A 251 20.90 13.38 0.44
C GLU A 251 19.38 13.47 0.53
N PHE A 252 18.76 13.05 1.63
CA PHE A 252 17.31 13.15 1.82
C PHE A 252 16.85 14.61 1.95
N ALA A 253 17.58 15.43 2.69
CA ALA A 253 17.29 16.87 2.79
C ALA A 253 17.56 17.58 1.46
N ILE A 254 18.63 17.22 0.75
CA ILE A 254 18.95 17.73 -0.59
C ILE A 254 17.81 17.40 -1.55
N TYR A 255 17.31 16.16 -1.53
CA TYR A 255 16.18 15.73 -2.35
C TYR A 255 14.94 16.60 -2.10
N LEU A 256 14.52 16.74 -0.85
CA LEU A 256 13.33 17.53 -0.50
C LEU A 256 13.48 19.01 -0.86
N ASN A 257 14.64 19.60 -0.59
CA ASN A 257 14.91 21.00 -0.96
C ASN A 257 14.88 21.19 -2.48
N TYR A 258 15.40 20.24 -3.22
CA TYR A 258 15.32 20.25 -4.70
C TYR A 258 13.87 20.25 -5.17
N THR A 259 13.04 19.33 -4.67
CA THR A 259 11.63 19.22 -5.09
C THR A 259 10.84 20.49 -4.76
N ARG A 260 11.09 21.09 -3.60
CA ARG A 260 10.45 22.33 -3.17
C ARG A 260 10.90 23.56 -3.97
N SER A 261 12.08 23.52 -4.56
CA SER A 261 12.62 24.61 -5.39
C SER A 261 12.14 24.59 -6.82
N LEU A 262 11.53 23.50 -7.28
CA LEU A 262 10.98 23.39 -8.63
C LEU A 262 9.81 24.35 -8.83
N ARG A 263 9.77 24.98 -10.01
CA ARG A 263 8.62 25.77 -10.45
C ARG A 263 7.48 24.84 -10.87
N PHE A 264 6.28 25.38 -10.95
CA PHE A 264 5.07 24.65 -11.28
C PHE A 264 5.20 23.78 -12.54
N ASP A 265 5.78 24.31 -13.61
CA ASP A 265 5.91 23.66 -14.91
C ASP A 265 7.31 23.09 -15.19
N ASP A 266 8.22 23.13 -14.21
CA ASP A 266 9.56 22.59 -14.39
C ASP A 266 9.53 21.09 -14.62
N LYS A 267 10.36 20.63 -15.56
CA LYS A 267 10.70 19.21 -15.69
C LYS A 267 11.75 18.84 -14.63
N PRO A 268 11.43 17.92 -13.70
CA PRO A 268 12.43 17.45 -12.75
C PRO A 268 13.58 16.73 -13.43
N ASP A 269 14.78 16.88 -12.88
CA ASP A 269 15.95 16.09 -13.29
C ASP A 269 15.96 14.75 -12.54
N TYR A 270 15.20 13.78 -13.04
CA TYR A 270 15.05 12.45 -12.42
C TYR A 270 16.39 11.71 -12.35
N SER A 271 17.24 11.85 -13.37
CA SER A 271 18.56 11.22 -13.40
C SER A 271 19.47 11.76 -12.30
N TYR A 272 19.44 13.06 -12.05
CA TYR A 272 20.15 13.68 -10.93
C TYR A 272 19.69 13.11 -9.59
N LEU A 273 18.37 12.99 -9.38
CA LEU A 273 17.82 12.48 -8.14
C LEU A 273 18.17 11.00 -7.91
N ARG A 274 18.11 10.18 -8.97
CA ARG A 274 18.57 8.79 -8.86
C ARG A 274 20.06 8.72 -8.55
N LYS A 275 20.88 9.53 -9.22
CA LYS A 275 22.32 9.58 -8.99
C LYS A 275 22.66 9.98 -7.56
N LEU A 276 21.92 10.94 -6.99
CA LEU A 276 22.07 11.37 -5.61
C LEU A 276 22.02 10.18 -4.63
N PHE A 277 21.01 9.32 -4.79
CA PHE A 277 20.83 8.14 -3.94
C PHE A 277 21.73 6.97 -4.35
N ARG A 278 22.05 6.81 -5.64
CA ARG A 278 23.00 5.79 -6.11
C ARG A 278 24.41 6.04 -5.60
N ASP A 279 24.87 7.28 -5.60
CA ASP A 279 26.17 7.64 -5.05
C ASP A 279 26.24 7.38 -3.55
N LEU A 280 25.17 7.69 -2.81
CA LEU A 280 25.04 7.33 -1.40
C LEU A 280 25.11 5.80 -1.21
N PHE A 281 24.38 5.04 -2.02
CA PHE A 281 24.37 3.58 -1.96
C PHE A 281 25.76 2.97 -2.12
N VAL A 282 26.51 3.47 -3.10
CA VAL A 282 27.90 3.05 -3.33
C VAL A 282 28.81 3.46 -2.17
N ARG A 283 28.69 4.69 -1.66
CA ARG A 283 29.48 5.20 -0.53
C ARG A 283 29.26 4.38 0.73
N GLU A 284 28.04 3.89 0.97
CA GLU A 284 27.73 3.02 2.11
C GLU A 284 28.19 1.56 1.89
N GLY A 285 28.75 1.23 0.74
CA GLY A 285 29.26 -0.11 0.42
C GLY A 285 28.17 -1.15 0.15
N TYR A 286 26.97 -0.73 -0.17
CA TYR A 286 25.88 -1.65 -0.49
C TYR A 286 26.03 -2.25 -1.89
N THR A 287 25.40 -3.41 -2.10
CA THR A 287 25.38 -4.13 -3.38
C THR A 287 23.94 -4.21 -3.92
N TYR A 288 23.79 -4.02 -5.22
CA TYR A 288 22.50 -4.18 -5.92
C TYR A 288 22.16 -5.66 -6.09
N ASP A 289 21.81 -6.32 -5.00
CA ASP A 289 21.45 -7.73 -4.94
C ASP A 289 19.94 -7.97 -4.78
N TYR A 290 19.15 -6.89 -4.68
CA TYR A 290 17.71 -6.94 -4.43
C TYR A 290 17.31 -7.71 -3.17
N ILE A 291 18.21 -7.77 -2.21
CA ILE A 291 17.92 -8.33 -0.87
C ILE A 291 17.37 -7.20 -0.02
N PHE A 292 16.06 -7.21 0.12
CA PHE A 292 15.32 -6.27 0.96
C PHE A 292 15.20 -6.79 2.39
N ASP A 293 14.81 -5.93 3.32
CA ASP A 293 14.63 -6.30 4.73
C ASP A 293 13.65 -7.46 4.89
N TRP A 294 12.53 -7.47 4.17
CA TRP A 294 11.55 -8.57 4.21
C TRP A 294 12.07 -9.87 3.61
N THR A 295 13.03 -9.81 2.72
CA THR A 295 13.71 -11.01 2.19
C THR A 295 14.49 -11.69 3.29
N VAL A 296 15.23 -10.93 4.09
CA VAL A 296 15.97 -11.40 5.26
C VAL A 296 15.03 -11.95 6.34
N TYR A 297 13.96 -11.24 6.67
CA TYR A 297 12.97 -11.69 7.65
C TYR A 297 12.37 -13.03 7.28
N LYS A 298 11.95 -13.22 6.03
CA LYS A 298 11.39 -14.50 5.56
C LYS A 298 12.38 -15.64 5.63
N ALA A 299 13.64 -15.41 5.28
CA ALA A 299 14.69 -16.40 5.39
C ALA A 299 14.90 -16.83 6.85
N ASN A 300 14.97 -15.89 7.77
CA ASN A 300 15.13 -16.14 9.19
C ASN A 300 13.94 -16.91 9.78
N GLU A 301 12.70 -16.57 9.39
CA GLU A 301 11.52 -17.32 9.82
C GLU A 301 11.54 -18.77 9.32
N HIS A 302 11.99 -18.98 8.09
CA HIS A 302 12.10 -20.33 7.53
C HIS A 302 13.14 -21.15 8.26
N GLU A 303 14.30 -20.57 8.56
CA GLU A 303 15.33 -21.23 9.34
C GLU A 303 14.88 -21.54 10.78
N ALA A 304 14.17 -20.63 11.43
CA ALA A 304 13.62 -20.84 12.75
C ALA A 304 12.61 -22.00 12.77
N LYS A 305 11.75 -22.10 11.77
CA LYS A 305 10.78 -23.20 11.62
C LYS A 305 11.45 -24.54 11.32
N THR A 306 12.58 -24.55 10.59
CA THR A 306 13.32 -25.77 10.28
C THR A 306 14.20 -26.23 11.45
N LYS A 307 14.65 -25.30 12.30
CA LYS A 307 15.44 -25.58 13.51
C LYS A 307 14.58 -25.81 14.75
N ALA A 308 13.28 -25.57 14.72
CA ALA A 308 12.38 -25.96 15.80
C ALA A 308 12.42 -27.49 15.96
N PRO A 309 12.60 -28.05 17.18
CA PRO A 309 12.58 -29.48 17.36
C PRO A 309 11.27 -30.02 16.81
N LYS A 310 11.35 -30.99 15.92
CA LYS A 310 10.17 -31.79 15.56
C LYS A 310 9.72 -32.41 16.89
N ASP A 311 8.63 -31.92 17.41
CA ASP A 311 8.00 -32.48 18.60
C ASP A 311 7.76 -33.98 18.32
N ASP A 312 8.46 -34.80 19.09
CA ASP A 312 8.45 -36.24 18.96
C ASP A 312 7.03 -36.74 19.27
N GLY A 313 6.17 -36.73 18.28
CA GLY A 313 4.88 -37.41 18.34
C GLY A 313 5.01 -38.93 18.61
N MET A 314 6.24 -39.48 18.58
CA MET A 314 6.54 -40.86 18.88
C MET A 314 6.56 -41.19 20.36
N LYS A 315 6.71 -40.19 21.27
CA LYS A 315 6.70 -40.48 22.72
C LYS A 315 5.31 -40.48 23.34
N ARG A 316 4.30 -40.02 22.63
CA ARG A 316 2.91 -40.09 23.11
C ARG A 316 2.22 -41.41 22.79
N GLU A 317 2.57 -42.04 21.67
CA GLU A 317 2.01 -43.36 21.29
C GLU A 317 2.62 -44.51 22.12
N GLN A 318 3.88 -44.41 22.54
CA GLN A 318 4.49 -45.40 23.42
C GLN A 318 4.00 -45.32 24.87
N LYS A 319 3.63 -44.16 25.37
CA LYS A 319 3.02 -44.03 26.71
C LYS A 319 1.56 -44.46 26.78
N ILE A 320 0.85 -44.44 25.66
CA ILE A 320 -0.53 -44.93 25.57
C ILE A 320 -0.55 -46.48 25.41
N ALA A 321 0.47 -47.05 24.77
CA ALA A 321 0.61 -48.50 24.61
C ALA A 321 1.11 -49.24 25.88
N GLU A 322 1.81 -48.55 26.79
CA GLU A 322 2.20 -49.11 28.08
C GLU A 322 1.18 -48.95 29.20
N ALA A 323 0.18 -48.09 29.03
CA ALA A 323 -0.90 -47.89 29.99
C ALA A 323 -2.10 -48.83 29.79
N SER A 324 -2.07 -49.72 28.77
CA SER A 324 -3.19 -50.61 28.44
C SER A 324 -2.91 -52.09 28.72
N LYS A 325 -1.97 -52.39 29.59
CA LYS A 325 -1.76 -53.77 30.10
C LYS A 325 -1.76 -53.75 31.64
N ASP A 326 -2.92 -53.98 32.23
CA ASP A 326 -3.20 -55.02 33.20
C ASP A 326 -4.61 -54.99 33.74
N PRO A 327 -5.14 -56.17 34.07
CA PRO A 327 -6.56 -56.37 34.20
C PRO A 327 -7.02 -56.61 35.63
N GLN A 328 -8.29 -56.37 35.81
CA GLN A 328 -9.23 -56.97 36.76
C GLN A 328 -9.22 -56.59 38.24
N GLN A 329 -10.43 -56.31 38.60
CA GLN A 329 -11.17 -56.52 39.87
C GLN A 329 -11.30 -55.27 40.76
N GLN A 330 -12.40 -54.87 41.00
CA GLN A 330 -13.59 -55.17 41.75
C GLN A 330 -14.34 -53.90 42.21
N GLN A 331 -15.54 -53.83 41.78
CA GLN A 331 -16.75 -53.78 42.59
C GLN A 331 -17.02 -52.58 43.50
N GLN A 332 -18.10 -51.92 43.07
CA GLN A 332 -19.30 -51.58 43.90
C GLN A 332 -19.17 -50.43 44.89
N GLN A 333 -19.97 -49.49 44.66
CA GLN A 333 -21.11 -49.00 45.46
C GLN A 333 -21.21 -47.48 45.41
N GLN A 334 -22.23 -47.05 44.76
CA GLN A 334 -23.49 -46.49 45.24
C GLN A 334 -23.59 -44.97 45.39
N LEU A 335 -24.49 -44.46 44.58
CA LEU A 335 -25.63 -43.57 44.90
C LEU A 335 -25.40 -42.05 45.11
N GLN A 336 -25.82 -41.38 44.05
CA GLN A 336 -26.83 -40.27 43.98
C GLN A 336 -26.47 -38.87 44.52
N PRO A 337 -27.08 -37.87 43.81
CA PRO A 337 -26.77 -36.44 43.97
C PRO A 337 -27.74 -35.76 44.95
N PRO A 338 -27.77 -34.46 45.22
CA PRO A 338 -28.07 -33.40 44.31
C PRO A 338 -27.60 -31.96 44.66
N GLN A 339 -27.98 -31.07 43.75
CA GLN A 339 -28.44 -29.67 43.89
C GLN A 339 -27.42 -28.52 43.74
N GLN A 340 -27.70 -27.85 42.67
CA GLN A 340 -27.81 -26.41 42.41
C GLN A 340 -27.35 -25.44 43.50
N GLN A 341 -26.49 -24.49 43.08
CA GLN A 341 -26.79 -23.09 43.31
C GLN A 341 -26.03 -22.18 42.31
N GLN A 342 -26.81 -21.31 41.75
CA GLN A 342 -26.48 -20.19 40.91
C GLN A 342 -25.54 -19.21 41.60
N GLN A 343 -24.63 -18.61 40.88
CA GLN A 343 -24.52 -17.12 40.81
C GLN A 343 -23.51 -16.71 39.72
N GLN A 344 -23.98 -15.72 38.98
CA GLN A 344 -23.34 -14.91 37.95
C GLN A 344 -22.37 -13.89 38.55
N PRO A 345 -21.87 -12.92 37.76
CA PRO A 345 -20.63 -12.94 36.96
C PRO A 345 -19.69 -11.79 37.37
N THR A 346 -18.46 -11.85 37.00
CA THR A 346 -17.61 -10.64 36.83
C THR A 346 -16.69 -10.88 35.60
N GLN A 347 -16.95 -10.20 34.60
CA GLN A 347 -16.33 -9.09 33.89
C GLN A 347 -14.82 -9.18 33.64
N ASP A 348 -14.51 -9.09 32.35
CA ASP A 348 -13.46 -8.33 31.67
C ASP A 348 -12.02 -8.81 31.68
N ALA A 349 -11.62 -9.24 30.50
CA ALA A 349 -10.41 -8.77 29.85
C ALA A 349 -10.57 -8.92 28.34
N GLY A 350 -11.12 -7.89 27.71
CA GLY A 350 -11.21 -7.76 26.25
C GLY A 350 -9.87 -7.37 25.67
N PHE A 351 -9.43 -8.10 24.66
CA PHE A 351 -8.34 -7.68 23.79
C PHE A 351 -8.85 -6.59 22.84
N PRO A 352 -8.10 -5.51 22.61
CA PRO A 352 -8.55 -4.48 21.69
C PRO A 352 -8.32 -4.92 20.24
N THR A 353 -9.40 -5.14 19.54
CA THR A 353 -9.40 -5.15 18.07
C THR A 353 -9.12 -3.75 17.58
N SER A 354 -7.97 -3.56 16.94
CA SER A 354 -7.65 -2.31 16.25
C SER A 354 -8.60 -2.12 15.07
N SER A 355 -9.60 -1.29 15.26
CA SER A 355 -10.43 -0.78 14.16
C SER A 355 -9.61 0.22 13.35
N PHE A 356 -9.20 -0.16 12.15
CA PHE A 356 -8.73 0.77 11.15
C PHE A 356 -9.88 1.69 10.73
N ARG A 357 -9.92 2.87 11.30
CA ARG A 357 -10.78 3.94 10.76
C ARG A 357 -10.14 4.46 9.48
N ARG A 358 -10.73 4.11 8.36
CA ARG A 358 -10.49 4.74 7.07
C ARG A 358 -10.88 6.20 7.12
N ALA A 359 -9.98 7.06 6.68
CA ALA A 359 -10.36 8.40 6.27
C ALA A 359 -11.13 8.28 4.94
N ASN A 360 -12.41 8.60 4.94
CA ASN A 360 -13.19 8.73 3.72
C ASN A 360 -12.61 9.87 2.87
N PRO A 361 -12.36 9.63 1.58
CA PRO A 361 -12.04 10.71 0.67
C PRO A 361 -13.27 11.61 0.48
N THR A 362 -13.07 12.90 0.57
CA THR A 362 -14.09 13.88 0.19
C THR A 362 -14.39 13.73 -1.30
N PRO A 363 -15.66 13.76 -1.70
CA PRO A 363 -16.01 13.73 -3.10
C PRO A 363 -15.52 14.99 -3.80
N TYR A 364 -14.86 14.80 -4.93
CA TYR A 364 -14.54 15.85 -5.89
C TYR A 364 -15.84 16.35 -6.49
N VAL A 365 -16.20 17.58 -6.23
CA VAL A 365 -17.27 18.27 -6.96
C VAL A 365 -16.61 18.95 -8.15
N ALA A 366 -16.74 18.36 -9.31
CA ALA A 366 -16.51 19.07 -10.55
C ALA A 366 -17.65 20.10 -10.69
N LYS A 367 -17.32 21.38 -10.66
CA LYS A 367 -18.20 22.43 -11.18
C LYS A 367 -17.84 22.69 -12.63
N PRO A 368 -18.84 23.13 -13.43
CA PRO A 368 -18.81 23.13 -14.88
C PRO A 368 -17.67 23.91 -15.51
#